data_92a8b3145498c8388eb8a31378f891b5
#
_entry.id   92a8b3145498c8388eb8a31378f891b5
#
_cell.length_a   1.000
_cell.length_b   1.000
_cell.length_c   1.000
_cell.angle_alpha   90.00
_cell.angle_beta   90.00
_cell.angle_gamma   90.00
#
_symmetry.space_group_name_H-M   'P 1'
#
loop_
_entity.id
_entity.type
_entity.pdbx_description
1 polymer ?
#
loop_
_entity_poly.entity_id
_entity_poly.type
_entity_poly.pdbx_seq_one_letter_code
_entity_poly.pdbx_strand_id
1 'polypeptide(L)'
;GQYDEFTPKMSALHKGRVVTFGESSGCEIRATDIEIREGRAHFDLVTPEGRTAVGLRIVGLHQVANALAVAAVASVLGLTLDQIAGGLSTAESSAKWRMEISELDSLVLINDAYNASPEAMSAALQTLVHFAQERGGEAWAFLGKMHELGESSDQDHAAIGTLASELGIDHLVCVAAPEYAQAIPAQSATTVHTCASKEQAATMVASMNKGDVVLVKASRSEKLEELAELITQAWSKRIQEMADTE
;
A
#
# COMPACT_ATOMS: atom_id res chain seq x y z
N GLY A 1 11.73 16.59 0.56
CA GLY A 1 10.31 16.56 0.88
C GLY A 1 10.04 17.03 2.29
N GLN A 2 8.80 17.27 2.62
CA GLN A 2 8.37 17.61 4.00
C GLN A 2 8.02 16.37 4.84
N TYR A 3 8.17 15.18 4.27
CA TYR A 3 7.66 13.92 4.82
C TYR A 3 8.61 13.25 5.82
N ASP A 4 9.79 13.82 6.06
CA ASP A 4 10.78 13.27 6.98
C ASP A 4 11.53 14.36 7.75
N GLU A 5 12.12 13.99 8.89
CA GLU A 5 12.87 14.89 9.76
C GLU A 5 14.30 15.21 9.26
N PHE A 6 14.82 14.45 8.32
CA PHE A 6 16.20 14.59 7.84
C PHE A 6 16.30 15.60 6.70
N THR A 7 15.28 15.72 5.86
CA THR A 7 15.25 16.63 4.71
C THR A 7 15.57 18.10 5.10
N PRO A 8 14.99 18.68 6.17
CA PRO A 8 15.37 20.03 6.58
C PRO A 8 16.84 20.16 6.97
N LYS A 9 17.40 19.13 7.64
CA LYS A 9 18.82 19.09 8.04
C LYS A 9 19.73 19.02 6.82
N MET A 10 19.38 18.17 5.83
CA MET A 10 20.11 18.04 4.58
C MET A 10 20.05 19.31 3.74
N SER A 11 18.90 19.94 3.62
CA SER A 11 18.72 21.16 2.84
C SER A 11 19.52 22.34 3.43
N ALA A 12 19.65 22.41 4.77
CA ALA A 12 20.46 23.42 5.44
C ALA A 12 21.97 23.31 5.15
N LEU A 13 22.45 22.12 4.78
CA LEU A 13 23.87 21.88 4.41
C LEU A 13 24.11 22.15 2.93
N HIS A 14 23.06 22.21 2.10
CA HIS A 14 23.18 22.42 0.66
C HIS A 14 23.33 23.90 0.33
N LYS A 15 24.30 24.22 -0.55
CA LYS A 15 24.59 25.61 -0.96
C LYS A 15 23.91 26.03 -2.26
N GLY A 16 23.25 25.09 -2.96
CA GLY A 16 22.56 25.33 -4.20
C GLY A 16 21.06 25.62 -3.99
N ARG A 17 20.33 25.73 -5.09
CA ARG A 17 18.86 25.86 -5.07
C ARG A 17 18.24 24.58 -4.47
N VAL A 18 17.33 24.76 -3.54
CA VAL A 18 16.50 23.69 -2.95
C VAL A 18 15.07 23.91 -3.41
N VAL A 19 14.47 22.90 -4.03
CA VAL A 19 13.05 22.87 -4.37
C VAL A 19 12.33 22.01 -3.35
N THR A 20 11.34 22.57 -2.68
CA THR A 20 10.54 21.88 -1.67
C THR A 20 9.27 21.31 -2.28
N PHE A 21 8.87 20.12 -1.83
CA PHE A 21 7.63 19.48 -2.25
C PHE A 21 6.89 18.84 -1.07
N GLY A 22 5.57 18.78 -1.15
CA GLY A 22 4.72 18.23 -0.11
C GLY A 22 3.31 18.81 -0.14
N GLU A 23 2.55 18.64 0.93
CA GLU A 23 1.17 19.14 1.06
C GLU A 23 1.10 20.50 1.74
N SER A 24 2.15 20.89 2.49
CA SER A 24 2.22 22.17 3.19
C SER A 24 2.24 23.37 2.24
N SER A 25 1.57 24.44 2.64
CA SER A 25 1.54 25.72 1.89
C SER A 25 2.92 26.36 1.69
N GLY A 26 3.92 25.96 2.48
CA GLY A 26 5.30 26.42 2.34
C GLY A 26 6.11 25.68 1.28
N CYS A 27 5.58 24.60 0.68
CA CYS A 27 6.26 23.89 -0.39
C CYS A 27 6.08 24.59 -1.75
N GLU A 28 7.14 24.57 -2.56
CA GLU A 28 7.14 25.12 -3.92
C GLU A 28 6.30 24.26 -4.88
N ILE A 29 6.40 22.94 -4.75
CA ILE A 29 5.59 21.95 -5.48
C ILE A 29 4.70 21.25 -4.46
N ARG A 30 3.38 21.26 -4.67
CA ARG A 30 2.46 20.72 -3.67
C ARG A 30 1.21 20.09 -4.26
N ALA A 31 0.62 19.17 -3.50
CA ALA A 31 -0.70 18.63 -3.74
C ALA A 31 -1.72 19.33 -2.83
N THR A 32 -2.88 19.66 -3.37
CA THR A 32 -4.05 20.13 -2.64
C THR A 32 -5.28 19.35 -3.10
N ASP A 33 -6.35 19.38 -2.29
CA ASP A 33 -7.62 18.75 -2.63
C ASP A 33 -7.47 17.26 -3.00
N ILE A 34 -6.71 16.53 -2.16
CA ILE A 34 -6.42 15.12 -2.38
C ILE A 34 -7.67 14.30 -2.08
N GLU A 35 -8.12 13.56 -3.08
CA GLU A 35 -9.22 12.59 -2.99
C GLU A 35 -8.70 11.21 -3.39
N ILE A 36 -9.16 10.17 -2.69
CA ILE A 36 -8.88 8.79 -3.08
C ILE A 36 -10.14 8.20 -3.72
N ARG A 37 -9.99 7.63 -4.91
CA ARG A 37 -11.06 6.93 -5.64
C ARG A 37 -10.50 5.62 -6.16
N GLU A 38 -11.12 4.52 -5.80
CA GLU A 38 -10.63 3.17 -6.14
C GLU A 38 -9.15 2.99 -5.78
N GLY A 39 -8.75 3.47 -4.58
CA GLY A 39 -7.38 3.43 -4.10
C GLY A 39 -6.38 4.32 -4.83
N ARG A 40 -6.80 5.11 -5.83
CA ARG A 40 -5.96 6.01 -6.62
C ARG A 40 -6.14 7.45 -6.16
N ALA A 41 -5.01 8.18 -6.08
CA ALA A 41 -5.04 9.57 -5.67
C ALA A 41 -5.39 10.50 -6.84
N HIS A 42 -6.34 11.39 -6.61
CA HIS A 42 -6.69 12.54 -7.44
C HIS A 42 -6.38 13.80 -6.64
N PHE A 43 -5.68 14.75 -7.21
CA PHE A 43 -5.30 15.97 -6.50
C PHE A 43 -5.00 17.11 -7.48
N ASP A 44 -4.95 18.33 -6.97
CA ASP A 44 -4.45 19.45 -7.72
C ASP A 44 -2.95 19.63 -7.48
N LEU A 45 -2.17 19.50 -8.55
CA LEU A 45 -0.75 19.82 -8.56
C LEU A 45 -0.59 21.34 -8.67
N VAL A 46 0.04 21.92 -7.64
CA VAL A 46 0.35 23.36 -7.58
C VAL A 46 1.86 23.56 -7.70
N THR A 47 2.26 24.40 -8.65
CA THR A 47 3.65 24.78 -8.92
C THR A 47 3.75 26.30 -9.03
N PRO A 48 4.94 26.90 -9.11
CA PRO A 48 5.09 28.32 -9.40
C PRO A 48 4.48 28.76 -10.75
N GLU A 49 4.31 27.85 -11.69
CA GLU A 49 3.73 28.11 -13.01
C GLU A 49 2.19 28.09 -13.02
N GLY A 50 1.57 27.52 -11.99
CA GLY A 50 0.12 27.43 -11.89
C GLY A 50 -0.38 26.18 -11.15
N ARG A 51 -1.64 25.84 -11.44
CA ARG A 51 -2.36 24.71 -10.83
C ARG A 51 -3.06 23.88 -11.92
N THR A 52 -3.02 22.56 -11.80
CA THR A 52 -3.72 21.66 -12.70
C THR A 52 -4.10 20.35 -11.98
N ALA A 53 -5.17 19.70 -12.42
CA ALA A 53 -5.61 18.44 -11.85
C ALA A 53 -4.72 17.26 -12.32
N VAL A 54 -4.44 16.33 -11.42
CA VAL A 54 -3.70 15.08 -11.67
C VAL A 54 -4.50 13.92 -11.08
N GLY A 55 -4.71 12.86 -11.87
CA GLY A 55 -5.25 11.59 -11.41
C GLY A 55 -4.21 10.48 -11.59
N LEU A 56 -3.70 9.91 -10.52
CA LEU A 56 -2.71 8.84 -10.60
C LEU A 56 -3.38 7.52 -10.99
N ARG A 57 -2.74 6.74 -11.87
CA ARG A 57 -3.15 5.36 -12.16
C ARG A 57 -2.58 4.36 -11.14
N ILE A 58 -1.49 4.73 -10.49
CA ILE A 58 -0.80 3.91 -9.50
C ILE A 58 -1.56 4.03 -8.17
N VAL A 59 -1.81 2.88 -7.54
CA VAL A 59 -2.58 2.78 -6.30
C VAL A 59 -1.74 3.13 -5.08
N GLY A 60 -2.38 3.77 -4.10
CA GLY A 60 -1.84 4.10 -2.78
C GLY A 60 -1.68 5.60 -2.54
N LEU A 61 -2.15 6.08 -1.39
CA LEU A 61 -2.05 7.50 -0.98
C LEU A 61 -0.58 7.98 -0.95
N HIS A 62 0.37 7.12 -0.56
CA HIS A 62 1.80 7.44 -0.56
C HIS A 62 2.36 7.80 -1.94
N GLN A 63 1.66 7.46 -3.02
CA GLN A 63 2.06 7.84 -4.38
C GLN A 63 1.95 9.34 -4.64
N VAL A 64 1.18 10.08 -3.83
CA VAL A 64 1.15 11.54 -3.91
C VAL A 64 2.54 12.11 -3.63
N ALA A 65 3.21 11.66 -2.57
CA ALA A 65 4.58 12.09 -2.24
C ALA A 65 5.57 11.77 -3.37
N ASN A 66 5.48 10.57 -3.94
CA ASN A 66 6.30 10.15 -5.07
C ASN A 66 6.05 11.02 -6.32
N ALA A 67 4.78 11.30 -6.64
CA ALA A 67 4.40 12.16 -7.74
C ALA A 67 4.91 13.59 -7.57
N LEU A 68 4.84 14.15 -6.35
CA LEU A 68 5.37 15.47 -6.07
C LEU A 68 6.91 15.53 -6.19
N ALA A 69 7.62 14.48 -5.79
CA ALA A 69 9.06 14.37 -6.00
C ALA A 69 9.41 14.36 -7.49
N VAL A 70 8.66 13.60 -8.31
CA VAL A 70 8.82 13.57 -9.77
C VAL A 70 8.50 14.94 -10.37
N ALA A 71 7.41 15.59 -9.94
CA ALA A 71 7.03 16.92 -10.40
C ALA A 71 8.12 17.96 -10.08
N ALA A 72 8.73 17.89 -8.89
CA ALA A 72 9.82 18.80 -8.50
C ALA A 72 11.05 18.65 -9.42
N VAL A 73 11.46 17.42 -9.72
CA VAL A 73 12.57 17.15 -10.64
C VAL A 73 12.22 17.59 -12.05
N ALA A 74 11.04 17.25 -12.56
CA ALA A 74 10.59 17.60 -13.90
C ALA A 74 10.50 19.13 -14.10
N SER A 75 10.01 19.87 -13.09
CA SER A 75 9.98 21.34 -13.10
C SER A 75 11.40 21.93 -13.19
N VAL A 76 12.37 21.40 -12.44
CA VAL A 76 13.78 21.83 -12.52
C VAL A 76 14.39 21.55 -13.89
N LEU A 77 13.96 20.46 -14.56
CA LEU A 77 14.38 20.10 -15.90
C LEU A 77 13.69 20.94 -17.00
N GLY A 78 12.75 21.82 -16.63
CA GLY A 78 12.10 22.75 -17.55
C GLY A 78 10.88 22.17 -18.28
N LEU A 79 10.29 21.09 -17.79
CA LEU A 79 9.01 20.61 -18.32
C LEU A 79 7.89 21.56 -17.90
N THR A 80 6.94 21.79 -18.81
CA THR A 80 5.75 22.60 -18.51
C THR A 80 4.81 21.88 -17.55
N LEU A 81 3.95 22.64 -16.87
CA LEU A 81 2.95 22.09 -15.95
C LEU A 81 2.06 21.03 -16.63
N ASP A 82 1.63 21.27 -17.88
CA ASP A 82 0.82 20.30 -18.63
C ASP A 82 1.58 19.02 -18.97
N GLN A 83 2.86 19.11 -19.29
CA GLN A 83 3.71 17.93 -19.54
C GLN A 83 3.90 17.10 -18.25
N ILE A 84 4.12 17.77 -17.13
CA ILE A 84 4.25 17.11 -15.82
C ILE A 84 2.95 16.40 -15.45
N ALA A 85 1.83 17.10 -15.51
CA ALA A 85 0.52 16.53 -15.17
C ALA A 85 0.12 15.37 -16.10
N GLY A 86 0.34 15.54 -17.41
CA GLY A 86 0.10 14.48 -18.39
C GLY A 86 0.95 13.23 -18.14
N GLY A 87 2.24 13.41 -17.84
CA GLY A 87 3.15 12.31 -17.49
C GLY A 87 2.72 11.58 -16.23
N LEU A 88 2.38 12.31 -15.15
CA LEU A 88 1.91 11.74 -13.90
C LEU A 88 0.60 10.97 -14.06
N SER A 89 -0.36 11.53 -14.83
CA SER A 89 -1.68 10.93 -15.03
C SER A 89 -1.67 9.71 -15.96
N THR A 90 -0.59 9.50 -16.71
CA THR A 90 -0.43 8.35 -17.63
C THR A 90 0.56 7.31 -17.11
N ALA A 91 1.32 7.63 -16.06
CA ALA A 91 2.29 6.72 -15.47
C ALA A 91 1.62 5.45 -14.94
N GLU A 92 2.18 4.31 -15.28
CA GLU A 92 1.77 2.98 -14.81
C GLU A 92 2.93 2.31 -14.07
N SER A 93 2.61 1.49 -13.07
CA SER A 93 3.65 0.68 -12.42
C SER A 93 4.06 -0.45 -13.34
N SER A 94 5.31 -0.45 -13.79
CA SER A 94 5.90 -1.57 -14.52
C SER A 94 6.54 -2.61 -13.58
N ALA A 95 6.62 -2.32 -12.30
CA ALA A 95 7.23 -3.19 -11.31
C ALA A 95 6.21 -4.23 -10.82
N LYS A 96 6.54 -5.51 -11.03
CA LYS A 96 5.75 -6.62 -10.50
C LYS A 96 5.69 -6.58 -8.98
N TRP A 97 4.57 -7.05 -8.43
CA TRP A 97 4.36 -7.21 -6.99
C TRP A 97 4.48 -5.91 -6.18
N ARG A 98 4.18 -4.76 -6.79
CA ARG A 98 4.10 -3.44 -6.14
C ARG A 98 2.69 -2.90 -6.29
N MET A 99 1.85 -3.12 -5.27
CA MET A 99 0.44 -2.75 -5.29
C MET A 99 -0.26 -3.22 -6.58
N GLU A 100 0.06 -4.42 -7.04
CA GLU A 100 -0.53 -5.04 -8.21
C GLU A 100 -1.93 -5.55 -7.86
N ILE A 101 -2.94 -4.98 -8.51
CA ILE A 101 -4.34 -5.29 -8.23
C ILE A 101 -4.86 -6.28 -9.26
N SER A 102 -5.47 -7.36 -8.78
CA SER A 102 -6.17 -8.35 -9.58
C SER A 102 -7.60 -8.47 -9.06
N GLU A 103 -8.57 -8.33 -9.96
CA GLU A 103 -9.97 -8.64 -9.66
C GLU A 103 -10.26 -10.11 -10.03
N LEU A 104 -10.67 -10.88 -9.02
CA LEU A 104 -10.89 -12.31 -9.10
C LEU A 104 -12.38 -12.62 -8.78
N ASP A 105 -13.28 -12.48 -9.76
CA ASP A 105 -14.72 -12.78 -9.57
C ASP A 105 -15.29 -12.25 -8.24
N SER A 106 -15.25 -10.93 -8.06
CA SER A 106 -15.70 -10.19 -6.87
C SER A 106 -14.76 -10.22 -5.65
N LEU A 107 -13.63 -10.93 -5.65
CA LEU A 107 -12.54 -10.75 -4.70
C LEU A 107 -11.51 -9.79 -5.30
N VAL A 108 -10.95 -8.88 -4.51
CA VAL A 108 -9.80 -8.08 -4.93
C VAL A 108 -8.54 -8.60 -4.24
N LEU A 109 -7.53 -8.91 -5.02
CA LEU A 109 -6.21 -9.29 -4.53
C LEU A 109 -5.21 -8.17 -4.82
N ILE A 110 -4.59 -7.62 -3.77
CA ILE A 110 -3.52 -6.64 -3.81
C ILE A 110 -2.21 -7.38 -3.53
N ASN A 111 -1.41 -7.60 -4.57
CA ASN A 111 -0.10 -8.21 -4.44
C ASN A 111 0.98 -7.12 -4.29
N ASP A 112 1.53 -6.98 -3.08
CA ASP A 112 2.58 -6.03 -2.74
C ASP A 112 3.80 -6.74 -2.11
N ALA A 113 4.13 -7.90 -2.66
CA ALA A 113 5.17 -8.80 -2.14
C ALA A 113 6.60 -8.46 -2.63
N TYR A 114 6.81 -7.29 -3.24
CA TYR A 114 8.14 -6.90 -3.71
C TYR A 114 9.10 -6.55 -2.57
N ASN A 115 8.64 -5.80 -1.57
CA ASN A 115 9.42 -5.42 -0.39
C ASN A 115 8.51 -4.99 0.77
N ALA A 116 9.07 -4.97 1.99
CA ALA A 116 8.36 -4.52 3.18
C ALA A 116 9.30 -3.72 4.10
N SER A 117 8.81 -2.55 4.53
CA SER A 117 9.33 -1.76 5.63
C SER A 117 8.16 -1.29 6.49
N PRO A 118 8.35 -0.84 7.74
CA PRO A 118 7.25 -0.38 8.58
C PRO A 118 6.36 0.67 7.89
N GLU A 119 6.94 1.65 7.21
CA GLU A 119 6.21 2.69 6.50
C GLU A 119 5.42 2.12 5.31
N ALA A 120 6.04 1.22 4.54
CA ALA A 120 5.38 0.59 3.40
C ALA A 120 4.26 -0.37 3.83
N MET A 121 4.42 -1.06 4.97
CA MET A 121 3.37 -1.89 5.56
C MET A 121 2.18 -1.03 6.01
N SER A 122 2.45 0.07 6.72
CA SER A 122 1.43 1.02 7.16
C SER A 122 0.62 1.56 5.97
N ALA A 123 1.29 2.01 4.91
CA ALA A 123 0.63 2.54 3.71
C ALA A 123 -0.22 1.48 3.00
N ALA A 124 0.25 0.23 2.93
CA ALA A 124 -0.48 -0.87 2.32
C ALA A 124 -1.72 -1.27 3.11
N LEU A 125 -1.64 -1.31 4.45
CA LEU A 125 -2.78 -1.59 5.33
C LEU A 125 -3.86 -0.51 5.22
N GLN A 126 -3.48 0.78 5.19
CA GLN A 126 -4.43 1.88 4.96
C GLN A 126 -5.13 1.74 3.60
N THR A 127 -4.38 1.37 2.57
CA THR A 127 -4.94 1.13 1.24
C THR A 127 -5.92 -0.05 1.26
N LEU A 128 -5.58 -1.16 1.91
CA LEU A 128 -6.44 -2.32 2.06
C LEU A 128 -7.79 -1.96 2.70
N VAL A 129 -7.76 -1.25 3.83
CA VAL A 129 -8.99 -0.82 4.54
C VAL A 129 -9.86 0.06 3.64
N HIS A 130 -9.25 1.01 2.94
CA HIS A 130 -9.98 1.89 2.04
C HIS A 130 -10.70 1.11 0.93
N PHE A 131 -10.03 0.15 0.30
CA PHE A 131 -10.65 -0.72 -0.70
C PHE A 131 -11.79 -1.57 -0.12
N ALA A 132 -11.58 -2.17 1.06
CA ALA A 132 -12.60 -2.99 1.70
C ALA A 132 -13.86 -2.16 2.04
N GLN A 133 -13.68 -0.94 2.55
CA GLN A 133 -14.79 -0.02 2.84
C GLN A 133 -15.55 0.39 1.57
N GLU A 134 -14.85 0.73 0.49
CA GLU A 134 -15.50 1.08 -0.79
C GLU A 134 -16.32 -0.08 -1.36
N ARG A 135 -15.88 -1.32 -1.15
CA ARG A 135 -16.54 -2.53 -1.68
C ARG A 135 -17.55 -3.14 -0.73
N GLY A 136 -17.54 -2.75 0.54
CA GLY A 136 -18.41 -3.30 1.58
C GLY A 136 -18.10 -4.75 1.95
N GLY A 137 -16.83 -5.19 1.73
CA GLY A 137 -16.31 -6.51 2.10
C GLY A 137 -15.34 -6.45 3.27
N GLU A 138 -14.83 -7.59 3.70
CA GLU A 138 -13.84 -7.72 4.76
C GLU A 138 -12.41 -7.50 4.25
N ALA A 139 -11.57 -6.92 5.13
CA ALA A 139 -10.17 -6.67 4.88
C ALA A 139 -9.30 -7.84 5.39
N TRP A 140 -8.61 -8.52 4.47
CA TRP A 140 -7.71 -9.63 4.76
C TRP A 140 -6.26 -9.23 4.53
N ALA A 141 -5.44 -9.17 5.57
CA ALA A 141 -4.02 -8.84 5.48
C ALA A 141 -3.15 -10.07 5.68
N PHE A 142 -2.51 -10.58 4.63
CA PHE A 142 -1.51 -11.65 4.69
C PHE A 142 -0.12 -11.03 4.75
N LEU A 143 0.50 -11.07 5.93
CA LEU A 143 1.76 -10.40 6.18
C LEU A 143 2.87 -11.42 6.49
N GLY A 144 3.93 -11.39 5.71
CA GLY A 144 5.18 -12.10 5.98
C GLY A 144 6.23 -11.16 6.58
N LYS A 145 7.44 -11.67 6.82
CA LYS A 145 8.51 -10.93 7.51
C LYS A 145 8.96 -9.67 6.77
N MET A 146 9.23 -8.64 7.56
CA MET A 146 10.06 -7.51 7.19
C MET A 146 11.52 -7.84 7.53
N HIS A 147 12.42 -7.71 6.57
CA HIS A 147 13.86 -7.91 6.79
C HIS A 147 14.61 -6.57 6.91
N GLU A 148 15.88 -6.65 7.28
CA GLU A 148 16.80 -5.50 7.37
C GLU A 148 16.44 -4.46 8.45
N LEU A 149 15.65 -4.84 9.47
CA LEU A 149 15.22 -3.96 10.57
C LEU A 149 16.21 -3.94 11.76
N GLY A 150 17.23 -4.81 11.76
CA GLY A 150 18.18 -4.88 12.87
C GLY A 150 17.53 -5.34 14.18
N GLU A 151 17.93 -4.72 15.29
CA GLU A 151 17.48 -5.08 16.64
C GLU A 151 16.02 -4.72 16.94
N SER A 152 15.41 -3.79 16.17
CA SER A 152 14.02 -3.37 16.33
C SER A 152 13.01 -4.31 15.67
N SER A 153 13.46 -5.35 14.96
CA SER A 153 12.62 -6.21 14.14
C SER A 153 11.33 -6.68 14.83
N ASP A 154 11.42 -7.24 16.02
CA ASP A 154 10.24 -7.76 16.72
C ASP A 154 9.27 -6.64 17.14
N GLN A 155 9.81 -5.47 17.55
CA GLN A 155 9.00 -4.31 17.90
C GLN A 155 8.30 -3.72 16.69
N ASP A 156 8.98 -3.65 15.54
CA ASP A 156 8.43 -3.13 14.31
C ASP A 156 7.30 -4.02 13.77
N HIS A 157 7.48 -5.36 13.83
CA HIS A 157 6.40 -6.29 13.48
C HIS A 157 5.21 -6.15 14.43
N ALA A 158 5.43 -6.10 15.74
CA ALA A 158 4.38 -5.92 16.74
C ALA A 158 3.63 -4.59 16.55
N ALA A 159 4.35 -3.51 16.23
CA ALA A 159 3.74 -2.20 15.93
C ALA A 159 2.82 -2.25 14.71
N ILE A 160 3.22 -2.94 13.64
CA ILE A 160 2.37 -3.15 12.46
C ILE A 160 1.14 -4.00 12.79
N GLY A 161 1.28 -5.04 13.65
CA GLY A 161 0.13 -5.81 14.15
C GLY A 161 -0.87 -4.94 14.92
N THR A 162 -0.37 -4.07 15.81
CA THR A 162 -1.19 -3.09 16.53
C THR A 162 -1.90 -2.15 15.56
N LEU A 163 -1.18 -1.61 14.58
CA LEU A 163 -1.75 -0.72 13.56
C LEU A 163 -2.85 -1.42 12.75
N ALA A 164 -2.67 -2.69 12.38
CA ALA A 164 -3.70 -3.45 11.68
C ALA A 164 -5.00 -3.52 12.49
N SER A 165 -4.88 -3.74 13.80
CA SER A 165 -6.02 -3.72 14.72
C SER A 165 -6.67 -2.33 14.85
N GLU A 166 -5.88 -1.27 14.96
CA GLU A 166 -6.37 0.11 15.05
C GLU A 166 -7.07 0.58 13.77
N LEU A 167 -6.61 0.14 12.63
CA LEU A 167 -7.22 0.42 11.33
C LEU A 167 -8.50 -0.39 11.08
N GLY A 168 -8.81 -1.37 11.92
CA GLY A 168 -9.99 -2.22 11.79
C GLY A 168 -9.86 -3.26 10.66
N ILE A 169 -8.66 -3.82 10.46
CA ILE A 169 -8.47 -4.99 9.60
C ILE A 169 -9.26 -6.16 10.19
N ASP A 170 -10.14 -6.78 9.41
CA ASP A 170 -10.99 -7.87 9.90
C ASP A 170 -10.17 -9.14 10.17
N HIS A 171 -9.27 -9.49 9.25
CA HIS A 171 -8.43 -10.69 9.37
C HIS A 171 -6.96 -10.38 9.13
N LEU A 172 -6.13 -10.61 10.14
CA LEU A 172 -4.68 -10.56 10.05
C LEU A 172 -4.10 -11.98 10.00
N VAL A 173 -3.50 -12.35 8.89
CA VAL A 173 -2.86 -13.64 8.67
C VAL A 173 -1.34 -13.47 8.72
N CYS A 174 -0.73 -13.89 9.82
CA CYS A 174 0.72 -13.84 10.04
C CYS A 174 1.38 -15.06 9.38
N VAL A 175 2.07 -14.86 8.26
CA VAL A 175 2.69 -15.93 7.47
C VAL A 175 4.15 -16.08 7.88
N ALA A 176 4.49 -17.12 8.64
CA ALA A 176 5.82 -17.36 9.23
C ALA A 176 6.37 -16.15 10.02
N ALA A 177 5.50 -15.26 10.49
CA ALA A 177 5.83 -14.02 11.19
C ALA A 177 4.89 -13.80 12.39
N PRO A 178 4.96 -14.65 13.45
CA PRO A 178 4.05 -14.58 14.58
C PRO A 178 4.21 -13.31 15.42
N GLU A 179 5.27 -12.55 15.21
CA GLU A 179 5.59 -11.30 15.92
C GLU A 179 4.49 -10.25 15.74
N TYR A 180 3.78 -10.22 14.60
CA TYR A 180 2.64 -9.31 14.38
C TYR A 180 1.50 -9.52 15.41
N ALA A 181 1.32 -10.75 15.89
CA ALA A 181 0.24 -11.07 16.81
C ALA A 181 0.51 -10.62 18.26
N GLN A 182 1.77 -10.33 18.63
CA GLN A 182 2.20 -10.18 20.01
C GLN A 182 1.61 -8.98 20.75
N ALA A 183 1.36 -7.88 20.03
CA ALA A 183 0.89 -6.62 20.61
C ALA A 183 -0.57 -6.31 20.30
N ILE A 184 -1.30 -7.22 19.66
CA ILE A 184 -2.72 -7.01 19.36
C ILE A 184 -3.52 -7.17 20.65
N PRO A 185 -4.34 -6.18 21.05
CA PRO A 185 -5.15 -6.28 22.25
C PRO A 185 -6.14 -7.45 22.18
N ALA A 186 -6.31 -8.18 23.29
CA ALA A 186 -7.24 -9.32 23.36
C ALA A 186 -8.71 -8.97 23.05
N GLN A 187 -9.09 -7.70 23.24
CA GLN A 187 -10.42 -7.17 22.92
C GLN A 187 -10.54 -6.61 21.49
N SER A 188 -9.49 -6.75 20.65
CA SER A 188 -9.53 -6.33 19.26
C SER A 188 -10.63 -7.07 18.49
N ALA A 189 -11.27 -6.36 17.57
CA ALA A 189 -12.19 -6.97 16.60
C ALA A 189 -11.44 -7.76 15.52
N THR A 190 -10.13 -7.52 15.34
CA THR A 190 -9.29 -8.20 14.34
C THR A 190 -9.13 -9.67 14.70
N THR A 191 -9.53 -10.55 13.80
CA THR A 191 -9.27 -11.99 13.90
C THR A 191 -7.84 -12.30 13.46
N VAL A 192 -7.05 -12.86 14.34
CA VAL A 192 -5.63 -13.15 14.07
C VAL A 192 -5.43 -14.64 13.77
N HIS A 193 -4.77 -14.92 12.64
CA HIS A 193 -4.39 -16.26 12.21
C HIS A 193 -2.86 -16.35 12.12
N THR A 194 -2.27 -17.39 12.71
CA THR A 194 -0.83 -17.64 12.57
C THR A 194 -0.63 -18.88 11.73
N CYS A 195 0.06 -18.73 10.59
CA CYS A 195 0.33 -19.78 9.62
C CYS A 195 1.83 -20.00 9.50
N ALA A 196 2.26 -21.26 9.56
CA ALA A 196 3.67 -21.63 9.47
C ALA A 196 4.18 -21.63 8.01
N SER A 197 3.27 -21.70 7.01
CA SER A 197 3.63 -21.72 5.60
C SER A 197 2.61 -20.99 4.73
N LYS A 198 2.98 -20.73 3.48
CA LYS A 198 2.11 -20.13 2.46
C LYS A 198 0.92 -21.03 2.12
N GLU A 199 1.14 -22.33 2.06
CA GLU A 199 0.10 -23.33 1.78
C GLU A 199 -0.95 -23.35 2.89
N GLN A 200 -0.51 -23.27 4.16
CA GLN A 200 -1.44 -23.15 5.29
C GLN A 200 -2.22 -21.83 5.22
N ALA A 201 -1.57 -20.72 4.92
CA ALA A 201 -2.22 -19.43 4.78
C ALA A 201 -3.25 -19.42 3.64
N ALA A 202 -2.96 -20.07 2.52
CA ALA A 202 -3.88 -20.16 1.39
C ALA A 202 -5.19 -20.91 1.74
N THR A 203 -5.21 -21.76 2.78
CA THR A 203 -6.45 -22.42 3.21
C THR A 203 -7.49 -21.44 3.77
N MET A 204 -7.07 -20.23 4.18
CA MET A 204 -7.99 -19.17 4.67
C MET A 204 -8.98 -18.71 3.59
N VAL A 205 -8.67 -18.93 2.32
CA VAL A 205 -9.58 -18.67 1.19
C VAL A 205 -10.95 -19.31 1.40
N ALA A 206 -11.03 -20.44 2.10
CA ALA A 206 -12.30 -21.11 2.43
C ALA A 206 -13.26 -20.24 3.27
N SER A 207 -12.75 -19.26 4.01
CA SER A 207 -13.52 -18.35 4.86
C SER A 207 -13.84 -17.01 4.21
N MET A 208 -13.25 -16.69 3.05
CA MET A 208 -13.46 -15.41 2.37
C MET A 208 -14.82 -15.36 1.66
N ASN A 209 -15.32 -14.18 1.41
CA ASN A 209 -16.58 -13.92 0.73
C ASN A 209 -16.40 -13.07 -0.52
N LYS A 210 -17.41 -13.04 -1.38
CA LYS A 210 -17.49 -12.09 -2.49
C LYS A 210 -17.52 -10.67 -1.93
N GLY A 211 -16.70 -9.78 -2.46
CA GLY A 211 -16.55 -8.41 -1.99
C GLY A 211 -15.31 -8.19 -1.13
N ASP A 212 -14.73 -9.26 -0.55
CA ASP A 212 -13.55 -9.15 0.28
C ASP A 212 -12.33 -8.62 -0.49
N VAL A 213 -11.43 -7.99 0.25
CA VAL A 213 -10.18 -7.47 -0.28
C VAL A 213 -9.00 -8.10 0.46
N VAL A 214 -8.07 -8.62 -0.30
CA VAL A 214 -6.90 -9.34 0.20
C VAL A 214 -5.64 -8.57 -0.12
N LEU A 215 -4.80 -8.31 0.89
CA LEU A 215 -3.44 -7.80 0.73
C LEU A 215 -2.44 -8.93 1.01
N VAL A 216 -1.46 -9.10 0.14
CA VAL A 216 -0.31 -9.99 0.36
C VAL A 216 0.96 -9.15 0.34
N LYS A 217 1.70 -9.08 1.48
CA LYS A 217 2.88 -8.24 1.61
C LYS A 217 3.96 -8.82 2.51
N ALA A 218 5.20 -8.80 2.03
CA ALA A 218 6.40 -9.17 2.76
C ALA A 218 7.66 -8.61 2.11
N SER A 219 8.81 -8.77 2.75
CA SER A 219 10.11 -8.56 2.14
C SER A 219 10.37 -9.57 1.01
N ARG A 220 11.15 -9.18 0.02
CA ARG A 220 11.35 -9.93 -1.24
C ARG A 220 11.82 -11.37 -1.04
N SER A 221 12.65 -11.62 -0.02
CA SER A 221 13.18 -12.96 0.30
C SER A 221 12.11 -13.96 0.74
N GLU A 222 10.95 -13.49 1.24
CA GLU A 222 9.84 -14.34 1.65
C GLU A 222 9.08 -14.94 0.47
N LYS A 223 9.23 -14.35 -0.73
CA LYS A 223 8.54 -14.78 -1.97
C LYS A 223 7.04 -14.93 -1.78
N LEU A 224 6.42 -13.95 -1.13
CA LEU A 224 5.01 -14.03 -0.79
C LEU A 224 4.10 -13.87 -2.03
N GLU A 225 4.64 -13.48 -3.18
CA GLU A 225 3.95 -13.56 -4.46
C GLU A 225 3.47 -14.98 -4.78
N GLU A 226 4.16 -16.02 -4.31
CA GLU A 226 3.72 -17.42 -4.44
C GLU A 226 2.41 -17.66 -3.68
N LEU A 227 2.22 -17.02 -2.52
CA LEU A 227 0.96 -17.07 -1.79
C LEU A 227 -0.16 -16.35 -2.56
N ALA A 228 0.11 -15.22 -3.20
CA ALA A 228 -0.87 -14.55 -4.04
C ALA A 228 -1.36 -15.45 -5.19
N GLU A 229 -0.46 -16.23 -5.80
CA GLU A 229 -0.81 -17.23 -6.80
C GLU A 229 -1.67 -18.38 -6.22
N LEU A 230 -1.31 -18.89 -5.03
CA LEU A 230 -2.09 -19.93 -4.35
C LEU A 230 -3.51 -19.44 -3.98
N ILE A 231 -3.64 -18.21 -3.50
CA ILE A 231 -4.94 -17.58 -3.21
C ILE A 231 -5.78 -17.49 -4.49
N THR A 232 -5.17 -17.02 -5.59
CA THR A 232 -5.85 -16.91 -6.87
C THR A 232 -6.39 -18.26 -7.36
N GLN A 233 -5.57 -19.31 -7.28
CA GLN A 233 -5.96 -20.66 -7.68
C GLN A 233 -7.07 -21.23 -6.77
N ALA A 234 -6.92 -21.07 -5.47
CA ALA A 234 -7.90 -21.57 -4.49
C ALA A 234 -9.25 -20.85 -4.64
N TRP A 235 -9.23 -19.52 -4.87
CA TRP A 235 -10.45 -18.74 -5.08
C TRP A 235 -11.16 -19.14 -6.38
N SER A 236 -10.43 -19.27 -7.49
CA SER A 236 -11.01 -19.68 -8.77
C SER A 236 -11.68 -21.06 -8.66
N LYS A 237 -11.04 -22.00 -7.97
CA LYS A 237 -11.63 -23.32 -7.72
C LYS A 237 -12.91 -23.23 -6.88
N ARG A 238 -12.89 -22.43 -5.81
CA ARG A 238 -14.05 -22.24 -4.94
C ARG A 238 -15.25 -21.62 -5.66
N ILE A 239 -15.02 -20.61 -6.51
CA ILE A 239 -16.09 -19.99 -7.31
C ILE A 239 -16.71 -21.01 -8.27
N GLN A 240 -15.90 -21.90 -8.89
CA GLN A 240 -16.40 -22.93 -9.76
C GLN A 240 -17.25 -23.95 -8.99
N GLU A 241 -16.81 -24.40 -7.81
CA GLU A 241 -17.58 -25.30 -6.94
C GLU A 241 -18.91 -24.70 -6.48
N MET A 242 -18.95 -23.37 -6.22
CA MET A 242 -20.19 -22.66 -5.87
C MET A 242 -21.16 -22.61 -7.06
N ALA A 243 -20.65 -22.34 -8.27
CA ALA A 243 -21.48 -22.28 -9.48
C ALA A 243 -22.05 -23.66 -9.87
N ASP A 244 -21.35 -24.74 -9.59
CA ASP A 244 -21.81 -26.12 -9.87
C ASP A 244 -22.88 -26.59 -8.85
N THR A 245 -23.11 -25.82 -7.78
CA THR A 245 -24.06 -26.19 -6.69
C THR A 245 -25.38 -25.41 -6.77
N GLU A 246 -25.45 -24.33 -7.57
CA GLU A 246 -26.67 -23.55 -7.87
C GLU A 246 -27.39 -24.11 -9.12
#